data_598c226775b6f132e8e19d5f01b5e879
#
_entry.id   598c226775b6f132e8e19d5f01b5e879
#
_cell.length_a   1.000
_cell.length_b   1.000
_cell.length_c   1.000
_cell.angle_alpha   90.00
_cell.angle_beta   90.00
_cell.angle_gamma   90.00
#
_symmetry.space_group_name_H-M   'P 1'
#
loop_
_entity.id
_entity.type
_entity.pdbx_description
1 polymer ?
#
loop_
_entity_poly.entity_id
_entity_poly.type
_entity_poly.pdbx_seq_one_letter_code
_entity_poly.pdbx_strand_id
1 'polypeptide(L)'
;MKNRNYRMVVVIGSSRLGASIASSNSQMGVYTAIIEKEPKAFRKLDPDYSGYKIEGDGEDIDVLEEANIREATEIDIMTEDDNENIYLANLCLTFFKAPLIIVRLMDEKKSVLLDDARIRIITPSVLSYRTYHEIQDASLPIPEEDAGKKEGGKNI
;
A
#
# COMPACT_ATOMS: atom_id res chain seq x y z
N MET A 1 -0.64 -18.61 -24.51
CA MET A 1 -1.29 -18.83 -23.23
C MET A 1 -0.54 -18.03 -22.17
N LYS A 2 -1.10 -16.93 -21.65
CA LYS A 2 -0.51 -16.24 -20.50
C LYS A 2 -0.63 -17.20 -19.30
N ASN A 3 0.52 -17.56 -18.76
CA ASN A 3 0.59 -18.43 -17.57
C ASN A 3 -0.21 -17.78 -16.45
N ARG A 4 -1.22 -18.45 -15.89
CA ARG A 4 -2.13 -17.92 -14.86
C ARG A 4 -1.44 -17.53 -13.54
N ASN A 5 -0.14 -17.79 -13.41
CA ASN A 5 0.67 -17.52 -12.23
C ASN A 5 1.76 -16.44 -12.42
N TYR A 6 1.82 -15.79 -13.58
CA TYR A 6 2.79 -14.72 -13.76
C TYR A 6 2.28 -13.46 -13.04
N ARG A 7 3.01 -13.04 -12.02
CA ARG A 7 2.76 -11.79 -11.30
C ARG A 7 4.04 -10.97 -11.35
N MET A 8 3.90 -9.72 -11.78
CA MET A 8 4.97 -8.74 -11.79
C MET A 8 4.48 -7.46 -11.13
N VAL A 9 5.23 -6.98 -10.17
CA VAL A 9 4.93 -5.76 -9.40
C VAL A 9 6.02 -4.73 -9.66
N VAL A 10 5.60 -3.53 -10.04
CA VAL A 10 6.48 -2.36 -10.12
C VAL A 10 6.12 -1.40 -9.00
N VAL A 11 7.06 -1.15 -8.11
CA VAL A 11 6.92 -0.20 -6.99
C VAL A 11 7.60 1.11 -7.35
N ILE A 12 6.90 2.22 -7.26
CA ILE A 12 7.43 3.56 -7.50
C ILE A 12 7.54 4.29 -6.16
N GLY A 13 8.76 4.57 -5.75
CA GLY A 13 9.10 5.20 -4.47
C GLY A 13 9.54 4.22 -3.39
N SER A 14 10.79 4.35 -2.95
CA SER A 14 11.36 3.57 -1.84
C SER A 14 11.13 4.29 -0.50
N SER A 15 9.88 4.66 -0.21
CA SER A 15 9.44 5.02 1.13
C SER A 15 9.50 3.80 2.05
N ARG A 16 9.28 3.96 3.35
CA ARG A 16 9.22 2.79 4.27
C ARG A 16 8.19 1.78 3.80
N LEU A 17 7.00 2.24 3.41
CA LEU A 17 5.95 1.36 2.92
C LEU A 17 6.33 0.72 1.58
N GLY A 18 6.82 1.52 0.61
CA GLY A 18 7.24 1.01 -0.70
C GLY A 18 8.37 -0.03 -0.60
N ALA A 19 9.39 0.24 0.21
CA ALA A 19 10.48 -0.71 0.45
C ALA A 19 9.98 -2.01 1.12
N SER A 20 9.07 -1.92 2.10
CA SER A 20 8.48 -3.10 2.74
C SER A 20 7.64 -3.93 1.77
N ILE A 21 6.86 -3.28 0.91
CA ILE A 21 6.05 -3.95 -0.13
C ILE A 21 6.97 -4.66 -1.11
N ALA A 22 7.99 -3.96 -1.63
CA ALA A 22 8.94 -4.54 -2.58
C ALA A 22 9.69 -5.75 -1.97
N SER A 23 10.18 -5.63 -0.75
CA SER A 23 10.87 -6.69 -0.04
C SER A 23 9.96 -7.91 0.16
N SER A 24 8.73 -7.71 0.63
CA SER A 24 7.76 -8.79 0.83
C SER A 24 7.42 -9.51 -0.47
N ASN A 25 7.16 -8.79 -1.56
CA ASN A 25 6.90 -9.39 -2.87
C ASN A 25 8.09 -10.22 -3.36
N SER A 26 9.31 -9.69 -3.21
CA SER A 26 10.55 -10.39 -3.58
C SER A 26 10.74 -11.69 -2.78
N GLN A 27 10.49 -11.67 -1.47
CA GLN A 27 10.57 -12.86 -0.61
C GLN A 27 9.54 -13.93 -0.99
N MET A 28 8.37 -13.52 -1.48
CA MET A 28 7.35 -14.44 -1.98
C MET A 28 7.63 -14.96 -3.41
N GLY A 29 8.76 -14.61 -4.00
CA GLY A 29 9.14 -15.03 -5.36
C GLY A 29 8.37 -14.31 -6.47
N VAL A 30 7.75 -13.16 -6.17
CA VAL A 30 7.09 -12.32 -7.16
C VAL A 30 8.14 -11.49 -7.91
N TYR A 31 8.06 -11.44 -9.24
CA TYR A 31 8.91 -10.55 -10.02
C TYR A 31 8.64 -9.10 -9.59
N THR A 32 9.66 -8.45 -9.05
CA THR A 32 9.52 -7.12 -8.45
C THR A 32 10.59 -6.18 -8.96
N ALA A 33 10.19 -4.99 -9.38
CA ALA A 33 11.09 -3.87 -9.63
C ALA A 33 10.69 -2.71 -8.71
N ILE A 34 11.68 -1.98 -8.20
CA ILE A 34 11.46 -0.74 -7.44
C ILE A 34 12.22 0.40 -8.07
N ILE A 35 11.51 1.51 -8.31
CA ILE A 35 12.05 2.74 -8.89
C ILE A 35 12.21 3.77 -7.78
N GLU A 36 13.37 4.40 -7.70
CA GLU A 36 13.65 5.47 -6.72
C GLU A 36 14.67 6.45 -7.29
N LYS A 37 14.36 7.74 -7.18
CA LYS A 37 15.26 8.81 -7.63
C LYS A 37 16.43 9.07 -6.69
N GLU A 38 16.28 8.73 -5.39
CA GLU A 38 17.30 8.89 -4.37
C GLU A 38 17.94 7.53 -4.02
N PRO A 39 19.14 7.22 -4.56
CA PRO A 39 19.74 5.89 -4.37
C PRO A 39 19.90 5.47 -2.91
N LYS A 40 20.07 6.44 -2.01
CA LYS A 40 20.17 6.17 -0.57
C LYS A 40 18.90 5.58 0.03
N ALA A 41 17.74 5.80 -0.60
CA ALA A 41 16.47 5.28 -0.13
C ALA A 41 16.35 3.75 -0.30
N PHE A 42 17.14 3.15 -1.19
CA PHE A 42 17.22 1.67 -1.32
C PHE A 42 17.74 0.97 -0.07
N ARG A 43 18.36 1.68 0.87
CA ARG A 43 18.77 1.11 2.17
C ARG A 43 17.60 0.64 3.04
N LYS A 44 16.38 1.07 2.71
CA LYS A 44 15.16 0.63 3.42
C LYS A 44 14.68 -0.75 2.98
N LEU A 45 15.19 -1.25 1.84
CA LEU A 45 14.93 -2.61 1.38
C LEU A 45 15.60 -3.62 2.32
N ASP A 46 14.96 -4.78 2.48
CA ASP A 46 15.56 -5.88 3.22
C ASP A 46 16.86 -6.34 2.56
N PRO A 47 17.85 -6.82 3.36
CA PRO A 47 19.11 -7.35 2.82
C PRO A 47 18.92 -8.46 1.78
N ASP A 48 17.85 -9.24 1.91
CA ASP A 48 17.52 -10.37 1.04
C ASP A 48 16.69 -9.95 -0.21
N TYR A 49 16.49 -8.65 -0.41
CA TYR A 49 15.78 -8.19 -1.60
C TYR A 49 16.53 -8.61 -2.86
N SER A 50 15.88 -9.40 -3.69
CA SER A 50 16.43 -9.97 -4.93
C SER A 50 15.80 -9.42 -6.20
N GLY A 51 14.89 -8.44 -6.09
CA GLY A 51 14.28 -7.76 -7.23
C GLY A 51 15.19 -6.73 -7.88
N TYR A 52 14.68 -6.07 -8.90
CA TYR A 52 15.40 -5.02 -9.63
C TYR A 52 15.30 -3.68 -8.89
N LYS A 53 16.43 -2.99 -8.77
CA LYS A 53 16.53 -1.62 -8.27
C LYS A 53 16.81 -0.70 -9.45
N ILE A 54 15.95 0.24 -9.70
CA ILE A 54 16.08 1.18 -10.80
C ILE A 54 16.19 2.59 -10.22
N GLU A 55 17.36 3.20 -10.41
CA GLU A 55 17.60 4.57 -10.04
C GLU A 55 17.05 5.49 -11.14
N GLY A 56 16.07 6.30 -10.80
CA GLY A 56 15.48 7.24 -11.75
C GLY A 56 14.19 7.86 -11.23
N ASP A 57 13.71 8.82 -11.98
CA ASP A 57 12.45 9.50 -11.69
C ASP A 57 11.27 8.69 -12.27
N GLY A 58 10.32 8.34 -11.41
CA GLY A 58 9.10 7.63 -11.83
C GLY A 58 8.20 8.45 -12.76
N GLU A 59 8.43 9.74 -12.91
CA GLU A 59 7.74 10.59 -13.88
C GLU A 59 8.31 10.45 -15.30
N ASP A 60 9.50 9.87 -15.43
CA ASP A 60 10.15 9.59 -16.72
C ASP A 60 9.66 8.25 -17.28
N ILE A 61 9.04 8.31 -18.47
CA ILE A 61 8.51 7.12 -19.15
C ILE A 61 9.64 6.13 -19.47
N ASP A 62 10.82 6.60 -19.82
CA ASP A 62 11.95 5.72 -20.13
C ASP A 62 12.40 4.92 -18.88
N VAL A 63 12.37 5.53 -17.71
CA VAL A 63 12.64 4.86 -16.43
C VAL A 63 11.56 3.82 -16.11
N LEU A 64 10.30 4.15 -16.36
CA LEU A 64 9.20 3.21 -16.21
C LEU A 64 9.31 2.02 -17.17
N GLU A 65 9.75 2.26 -18.40
CA GLU A 65 10.00 1.20 -19.39
C GLU A 65 11.19 0.31 -18.98
N GLU A 66 12.25 0.89 -18.40
CA GLU A 66 13.37 0.12 -17.84
C GLU A 66 12.90 -0.84 -16.74
N ALA A 67 11.91 -0.42 -15.94
CA ALA A 67 11.26 -1.27 -14.95
C ALA A 67 10.34 -2.34 -15.55
N ASN A 68 10.23 -2.42 -16.86
CA ASN A 68 9.34 -3.33 -17.57
C ASN A 68 7.86 -3.16 -17.18
N ILE A 69 7.44 -1.92 -16.98
CA ILE A 69 6.11 -1.57 -16.47
C ILE A 69 4.96 -2.06 -17.36
N ARG A 70 5.21 -2.27 -18.67
CA ARG A 70 4.19 -2.77 -19.59
C ARG A 70 3.75 -4.20 -19.29
N GLU A 71 4.61 -4.98 -18.66
CA GLU A 71 4.33 -6.35 -18.25
C GLU A 71 3.80 -6.43 -16.81
N ALA A 72 3.76 -5.29 -16.10
CA ALA A 72 3.28 -5.24 -14.72
C ALA A 72 1.82 -5.68 -14.62
N THR A 73 1.56 -6.58 -13.68
CA THR A 73 0.20 -6.95 -13.27
C THR A 73 -0.31 -6.05 -12.16
N GLU A 74 0.61 -5.35 -11.49
CA GLU A 74 0.34 -4.45 -10.38
C GLU A 74 1.39 -3.33 -10.37
N ILE A 75 0.95 -2.10 -10.17
CA ILE A 75 1.80 -0.93 -10.00
C ILE A 75 1.49 -0.32 -8.64
N ASP A 76 2.50 -0.20 -7.79
CA ASP A 76 2.39 0.34 -6.45
C ASP A 76 3.08 1.70 -6.37
N ILE A 77 2.32 2.77 -6.19
CA ILE A 77 2.80 4.15 -6.17
C ILE A 77 2.89 4.60 -4.71
N MET A 78 4.12 4.63 -4.18
CA MET A 78 4.41 4.70 -2.75
C MET A 78 5.38 5.81 -2.38
N THR A 79 5.47 6.91 -3.16
CA THR A 79 6.29 8.06 -2.78
C THR A 79 5.72 8.76 -1.53
N GLU A 80 6.46 9.69 -0.96
CA GLU A 80 6.00 10.44 0.23
C GLU A 80 5.18 11.69 -0.11
N ASP A 81 5.01 12.00 -1.40
CA ASP A 81 4.26 13.15 -1.88
C ASP A 81 2.95 12.72 -2.56
N ASP A 82 1.83 13.17 -2.01
CA ASP A 82 0.50 12.84 -2.53
C ASP A 82 0.27 13.36 -3.94
N ASN A 83 0.80 14.55 -4.28
CA ASN A 83 0.59 15.14 -5.59
C ASN A 83 1.39 14.38 -6.66
N GLU A 84 2.62 13.99 -6.31
CA GLU A 84 3.43 13.10 -7.15
C GLU A 84 2.72 11.76 -7.36
N ASN A 85 2.18 11.17 -6.30
CA ASN A 85 1.45 9.91 -6.39
C ASN A 85 0.19 9.98 -7.26
N ILE A 86 -0.55 11.08 -7.19
CA ILE A 86 -1.72 11.33 -8.05
C ILE A 86 -1.29 11.50 -9.50
N TYR A 87 -0.24 12.27 -9.75
CA TYR A 87 0.31 12.46 -11.10
C TYR A 87 0.76 11.12 -11.70
N LEU A 88 1.56 10.35 -10.97
CA LEU A 88 2.05 9.03 -11.40
C LEU A 88 0.90 8.05 -11.68
N ALA A 89 -0.14 8.06 -10.85
CA ALA A 89 -1.32 7.22 -11.07
C ALA A 89 -2.01 7.55 -12.40
N ASN A 90 -2.24 8.84 -12.67
CA ASN A 90 -2.85 9.27 -13.92
C ASN A 90 -1.95 9.01 -15.14
N LEU A 91 -0.64 9.17 -14.98
CA LEU A 91 0.32 8.81 -16.02
C LEU A 91 0.26 7.31 -16.33
N CYS A 92 0.27 6.46 -15.30
CA CYS A 92 0.14 5.02 -15.47
C CYS A 92 -1.19 4.60 -16.09
N LEU A 93 -2.30 5.22 -15.68
CA LEU A 93 -3.62 4.99 -16.28
C LEU A 93 -3.65 5.31 -17.76
N THR A 94 -2.94 6.37 -18.17
CA THR A 94 -2.94 6.87 -19.54
C THR A 94 -2.07 6.00 -20.47
N PHE A 95 -0.90 5.59 -20.01
CA PHE A 95 0.10 4.97 -20.86
C PHE A 95 0.21 3.45 -20.72
N PHE A 96 -0.27 2.89 -19.60
CA PHE A 96 -0.09 1.47 -19.31
C PHE A 96 -1.41 0.77 -19.00
N LYS A 97 -1.40 -0.57 -19.09
CA LYS A 97 -2.61 -1.40 -18.96
C LYS A 97 -2.59 -2.31 -17.74
N ALA A 98 -1.83 -1.95 -16.71
CA ALA A 98 -1.84 -2.73 -15.48
C ALA A 98 -3.27 -2.85 -14.92
N PRO A 99 -3.71 -4.06 -14.57
CA PRO A 99 -5.06 -4.28 -14.08
C PRO A 99 -5.28 -3.76 -12.66
N LEU A 100 -4.20 -3.50 -11.91
CA LEU A 100 -4.25 -3.00 -10.54
C LEU A 100 -3.18 -1.92 -10.34
N ILE A 101 -3.60 -0.80 -9.80
CA ILE A 101 -2.73 0.31 -9.39
C ILE A 101 -3.07 0.65 -7.94
N ILE A 102 -2.10 0.50 -7.04
CA ILE A 102 -2.26 0.82 -5.63
C ILE A 102 -1.54 2.13 -5.35
N VAL A 103 -2.24 3.10 -4.78
CA VAL A 103 -1.74 4.46 -4.57
C VAL A 103 -1.78 4.80 -3.10
N ARG A 104 -0.65 5.25 -2.57
CA ARG A 104 -0.58 5.83 -1.24
C ARG A 104 -1.03 7.29 -1.26
N LEU A 105 -1.96 7.66 -0.38
CA LEU A 105 -2.32 9.04 -0.10
C LEU A 105 -2.31 9.28 1.41
N MET A 106 -1.66 10.35 1.86
CA MET A 106 -1.70 10.78 3.25
C MET A 106 -2.98 11.56 3.55
N ASP A 107 -3.44 12.35 2.60
CA ASP A 107 -4.71 13.07 2.67
C ASP A 107 -5.81 12.31 1.91
N GLU A 108 -6.69 11.64 2.67
CA GLU A 108 -7.81 10.88 2.10
C GLU A 108 -8.73 11.72 1.20
N LYS A 109 -8.84 13.03 1.46
CA LYS A 109 -9.70 13.93 0.66
C LYS A 109 -9.25 14.02 -0.80
N LYS A 110 -7.96 13.79 -1.07
CA LYS A 110 -7.42 13.79 -2.43
C LYS A 110 -7.83 12.56 -3.25
N SER A 111 -8.43 11.55 -2.63
CA SER A 111 -8.90 10.34 -3.31
C SER A 111 -9.91 10.65 -4.45
N VAL A 112 -10.62 11.75 -4.36
CA VAL A 112 -11.55 12.20 -5.40
C VAL A 112 -10.89 12.49 -6.75
N LEU A 113 -9.56 12.67 -6.75
CA LEU A 113 -8.77 12.91 -7.97
C LEU A 113 -8.37 11.59 -8.68
N LEU A 114 -8.71 10.45 -8.12
CA LEU A 114 -8.36 9.11 -8.59
C LEU A 114 -9.64 8.27 -8.73
N ASP A 115 -10.38 8.48 -9.80
CA ASP A 115 -11.63 7.76 -10.10
C ASP A 115 -11.45 6.81 -11.29
N ASP A 116 -10.89 5.63 -11.01
CA ASP A 116 -10.74 4.54 -11.99
C ASP A 116 -10.88 3.19 -11.29
N ALA A 117 -11.55 2.24 -11.94
CA ALA A 117 -11.82 0.92 -11.38
C ALA A 117 -10.54 0.09 -11.09
N ARG A 118 -9.41 0.44 -11.72
CA ARG A 118 -8.10 -0.21 -11.50
C ARG A 118 -7.38 0.32 -10.26
N ILE A 119 -7.82 1.45 -9.72
CA ILE A 119 -7.16 2.08 -8.57
C ILE A 119 -7.67 1.54 -7.24
N ARG A 120 -6.74 1.32 -6.33
CA ARG A 120 -6.97 1.12 -4.90
C ARG A 120 -6.10 2.09 -4.11
N ILE A 121 -6.63 2.66 -3.06
CA ILE A 121 -5.95 3.68 -2.26
C ILE A 121 -5.61 3.13 -0.90
N ILE A 122 -4.37 3.36 -0.46
CA ILE A 122 -3.91 3.12 0.90
C ILE A 122 -3.67 4.47 1.56
N THR A 123 -4.38 4.73 2.67
CA THR A 123 -4.16 5.90 3.53
C THR A 123 -3.64 5.42 4.89
N PRO A 124 -2.32 5.47 5.12
CA PRO A 124 -1.71 4.91 6.33
C PRO A 124 -2.27 5.49 7.63
N SER A 125 -2.56 6.81 7.65
CA SER A 125 -3.16 7.47 8.80
C SER A 125 -4.54 6.92 9.16
N VAL A 126 -5.38 6.63 8.17
CA VAL A 126 -6.71 6.06 8.38
C VAL A 126 -6.61 4.63 8.93
N LEU A 127 -5.70 3.83 8.38
CA LEU A 127 -5.46 2.47 8.86
C LEU A 127 -4.96 2.47 10.31
N SER A 128 -4.00 3.35 10.63
CA SER A 128 -3.46 3.49 11.98
C SER A 128 -4.51 3.96 12.96
N TYR A 129 -5.35 4.92 12.57
CA TYR A 129 -6.46 5.41 13.39
C TYR A 129 -7.49 4.31 13.68
N ARG A 130 -7.85 3.52 12.66
CA ARG A 130 -8.76 2.37 12.84
C ARG A 130 -8.18 1.35 13.82
N THR A 131 -6.93 0.94 13.63
CA THR A 131 -6.26 0.00 14.53
C THR A 131 -6.17 0.54 15.96
N TYR A 132 -5.92 1.85 16.12
CA TYR A 132 -5.94 2.48 17.46
C TYR A 132 -7.29 2.28 18.16
N HIS A 133 -8.40 2.52 17.48
CA HIS A 133 -9.74 2.34 18.07
C HIS A 133 -10.05 0.87 18.35
N GLU A 134 -9.66 -0.04 17.46
CA GLU A 134 -9.82 -1.48 17.71
C GLU A 134 -9.09 -1.92 18.99
N ILE A 135 -7.87 -1.42 19.22
CA ILE A 135 -7.10 -1.70 20.43
C ILE A 135 -7.77 -1.06 21.65
N GLN A 136 -8.24 0.17 21.54
CA GLN A 136 -8.92 0.88 22.61
C GLN A 136 -10.19 0.14 23.04
N ASP A 137 -11.03 -0.23 22.09
CA ASP A 137 -12.28 -0.94 22.36
C ASP A 137 -12.05 -2.32 23.01
N ALA A 138 -11.02 -3.04 22.55
CA ALA A 138 -10.64 -4.33 23.13
C ALA A 138 -10.04 -4.22 24.54
N SER A 139 -9.54 -3.03 24.93
CA SER A 139 -8.89 -2.79 26.22
C SER A 139 -9.81 -2.15 27.25
N LEU A 140 -11.01 -1.70 26.85
CA LEU A 140 -11.99 -1.18 27.78
C LEU A 140 -12.55 -2.31 28.64
N PRO A 141 -12.65 -2.14 29.99
CA PRO A 141 -13.30 -3.12 30.83
C PRO A 141 -14.75 -3.29 30.39
N ILE A 142 -15.17 -4.53 30.21
CA ILE A 142 -16.58 -4.85 29.96
C ILE A 142 -17.37 -4.28 31.12
N PRO A 143 -18.38 -3.41 30.90
CA PRO A 143 -19.24 -2.99 31.98
C PRO A 143 -19.82 -4.22 32.67
N GLU A 144 -19.58 -4.38 33.98
CA GLU A 144 -20.29 -5.41 34.73
C GLU A 144 -21.78 -5.08 34.59
N GLU A 145 -22.50 -5.87 33.80
CA GLU A 145 -23.96 -5.87 33.86
C GLU A 145 -24.35 -6.08 35.30
N ASP A 146 -25.09 -5.13 35.83
CA ASP A 146 -25.62 -5.05 37.19
C ASP A 146 -26.04 -6.46 37.65
N ALA A 147 -25.21 -7.09 38.46
CA ALA A 147 -25.52 -8.41 39.01
C ALA A 147 -26.76 -8.25 39.86
N GLY A 148 -27.85 -8.71 39.29
CA GLY A 148 -29.21 -8.47 39.74
C GLY A 148 -29.37 -8.45 41.26
N LYS A 149 -30.00 -7.42 41.73
CA LYS A 149 -30.61 -7.36 43.05
C LYS A 149 -31.46 -8.61 43.23
N LYS A 150 -30.95 -9.55 44.00
CA LYS A 150 -31.80 -10.56 44.63
C LYS A 150 -32.64 -9.84 45.68
N GLU A 151 -33.85 -9.50 45.31
CA GLU A 151 -34.87 -9.18 46.30
C GLU A 151 -35.09 -10.39 47.16
N GLY A 152 -34.66 -10.24 48.43
CA GLY A 152 -34.97 -11.20 49.45
C GLY A 152 -36.47 -11.17 49.77
N GLY A 153 -37.17 -12.20 49.32
CA GLY A 153 -38.50 -12.49 49.79
C GLY A 153 -38.45 -12.81 51.27
N LYS A 154 -39.03 -11.96 52.10
CA LYS A 154 -39.39 -12.30 53.48
C LYS A 154 -40.72 -13.04 53.45
N ASN A 155 -40.66 -14.30 53.86
CA ASN A 155 -41.85 -15.02 54.34
C ASN A 155 -42.27 -14.45 55.67
N ILE A 156 -43.53 -14.27 55.76
CA ILE A 156 -44.31 -14.49 56.98
C ILE A 156 -45.47 -15.39 56.61
#